data_73db5cea91a129ec6845557b0a205053
#
_entry.id   73db5cea91a129ec6845557b0a205053
#
_cell.length_a   1.000
_cell.length_b   1.000
_cell.length_c   1.000
_cell.angle_alpha   90.00
_cell.angle_beta   90.00
_cell.angle_gamma   90.00
#
_symmetry.space_group_name_H-M   'P 1'
#
loop_
_entity.id
_entity.type
_entity.pdbx_description
1 polymer ?
#
loop_
_entity_poly.entity_id
_entity_poly.type
_entity_poly.pdbx_seq_one_letter_code
_entity_poly.pdbx_strand_id
1 'polypeptide(L)'
;MSLVLISSLASGTAISAEQLYTQQPPVTPELAFDGTYDVGVSTITAVDPKRLNTANFITKIERPLVLEVWYPAQVTEQSRLATYKNVTRLQQPFELQGNAHRNAPALSEGSFPLIFLSHGFTGYRTQMFYLGEHLASHGYIVVGIDHTDSTNIEIKTEADRPAGGISTFYNRARDQQFLLDYFTEQQTPVASIVDTDSAAIIGHSMGGFGAINTIGGCYSFNSEQLGRIGTPTAAALVLPYVLNSCYGGREKVDRRWKAAQLFAPWGGEFDVHSTQAMSNISVPTFFFAGDQDNTSGFKNGVKKLYDQMGSEHNYMLVFEDARHNIGPHPAPAASFATDFELGHYVDPSWDIETINRVIEHMSLAFLDCHVKNDATRCDYLPKRQDSQQYEGADHKFTDPWPGFPHLWASGLKFYRK
;
A
#
# COMPACT_ATOMS: atom_id res chain seq x y z
N MET A 1 -50.90 13.20 39.61
CA MET A 1 -49.59 13.57 39.05
C MET A 1 -49.12 12.41 38.17
N SER A 2 -49.36 12.51 36.87
CA SER A 2 -48.91 11.48 35.91
C SER A 2 -47.56 11.86 35.37
N LEU A 3 -46.56 11.01 35.62
CA LEU A 3 -45.21 11.17 35.02
C LEU A 3 -45.27 10.70 33.58
N VAL A 4 -45.04 11.60 32.63
CA VAL A 4 -44.83 11.28 31.23
C VAL A 4 -43.31 11.02 31.07
N LEU A 5 -42.97 9.75 30.85
CA LEU A 5 -41.62 9.37 30.40
C LEU A 5 -41.48 9.73 28.92
N ILE A 6 -40.67 10.74 28.62
CA ILE A 6 -40.23 11.04 27.27
C ILE A 6 -39.00 10.16 26.97
N SER A 7 -39.22 9.08 26.22
CA SER A 7 -38.11 8.31 25.63
C SER A 7 -37.55 9.07 24.44
N SER A 8 -36.37 9.66 24.59
CA SER A 8 -35.59 10.21 23.46
C SER A 8 -35.07 9.03 22.64
N LEU A 9 -35.68 8.74 21.52
CA LEU A 9 -35.13 7.93 20.46
C LEU A 9 -33.96 8.74 19.83
N ALA A 10 -32.73 8.39 20.17
CA ALA A 10 -31.57 8.82 19.40
C ALA A 10 -31.66 8.14 18.02
N SER A 11 -32.15 8.88 17.03
CA SER A 11 -32.05 8.49 15.63
C SER A 11 -30.58 8.58 15.22
N GLY A 12 -29.84 7.46 15.34
CA GLY A 12 -28.56 7.31 14.68
C GLY A 12 -28.80 7.42 13.17
N THR A 13 -28.28 8.46 12.54
CA THR A 13 -28.23 8.55 11.07
C THR A 13 -27.40 7.37 10.59
N ALA A 14 -28.02 6.46 9.84
CA ALA A 14 -27.30 5.39 9.18
C ALA A 14 -26.30 6.03 8.18
N ILE A 15 -25.02 5.73 8.34
CA ILE A 15 -23.99 6.14 7.37
C ILE A 15 -24.26 5.31 6.11
N SER A 16 -24.47 5.98 4.97
CA SER A 16 -24.59 5.32 3.67
C SER A 16 -23.19 5.12 3.11
N ALA A 17 -22.92 3.93 2.55
CA ALA A 17 -21.65 3.67 1.86
C ALA A 17 -21.50 4.58 0.64
N GLU A 18 -20.34 5.22 0.50
CA GLU A 18 -20.02 6.15 -0.56
C GLU A 18 -19.40 5.42 -1.76
N GLN A 19 -19.85 5.75 -2.97
CA GLN A 19 -19.21 5.35 -4.23
C GLN A 19 -18.19 6.41 -4.62
N LEU A 20 -16.90 6.13 -4.45
CA LEU A 20 -15.84 7.11 -4.71
C LEU A 20 -15.40 7.15 -6.18
N TYR A 21 -15.50 6.04 -6.90
CA TYR A 21 -15.01 5.94 -8.27
C TYR A 21 -16.13 6.15 -9.28
N THR A 22 -15.84 6.95 -10.29
CA THR A 22 -16.73 7.16 -11.43
C THR A 22 -16.61 6.01 -12.44
N GLN A 23 -17.54 5.95 -13.39
CA GLN A 23 -17.41 5.01 -14.49
C GLN A 23 -16.15 5.31 -15.29
N GLN A 24 -15.31 4.30 -15.54
CA GLN A 24 -14.10 4.45 -16.32
C GLN A 24 -14.40 4.93 -17.74
N PRO A 25 -13.80 6.04 -18.19
CA PRO A 25 -13.91 6.45 -19.58
C PRO A 25 -13.14 5.50 -20.51
N PRO A 26 -13.58 5.32 -21.77
CA PRO A 26 -12.93 4.39 -22.72
C PRO A 26 -11.49 4.77 -23.09
N VAL A 27 -11.03 5.95 -22.68
CA VAL A 27 -9.66 6.44 -22.89
C VAL A 27 -8.73 6.19 -21.70
N THR A 28 -9.21 5.52 -20.65
CA THR A 28 -8.40 5.06 -19.50
C THR A 28 -7.20 4.23 -19.96
N PRO A 29 -6.05 4.25 -19.25
CA PRO A 29 -4.92 3.39 -19.55
C PRO A 29 -5.33 1.91 -19.64
N GLU A 30 -4.83 1.21 -20.66
CA GLU A 30 -5.35 -0.09 -21.12
C GLU A 30 -5.46 -1.15 -19.99
N LEU A 31 -4.45 -1.25 -19.14
CA LEU A 31 -4.43 -2.24 -18.07
C LEU A 31 -5.12 -1.77 -16.76
N ALA A 32 -5.75 -0.59 -16.76
CA ALA A 32 -6.54 -0.11 -15.64
C ALA A 32 -8.00 -0.59 -15.69
N PHE A 33 -8.43 -1.23 -16.77
CA PHE A 33 -9.73 -1.89 -16.81
C PHE A 33 -9.71 -3.17 -15.97
N ASP A 34 -10.85 -3.51 -15.38
CA ASP A 34 -10.99 -4.72 -14.59
C ASP A 34 -10.70 -5.98 -15.42
N GLY A 35 -10.15 -7.00 -14.74
CA GLY A 35 -9.87 -8.30 -15.30
C GLY A 35 -11.13 -9.16 -15.50
N THR A 36 -10.90 -10.44 -15.78
CA THR A 36 -11.98 -11.38 -16.12
C THR A 36 -12.57 -12.12 -14.95
N TYR A 37 -11.97 -12.01 -13.76
CA TYR A 37 -12.46 -12.70 -12.57
C TYR A 37 -13.42 -11.80 -11.78
N ASP A 38 -14.54 -12.39 -11.35
CA ASP A 38 -15.34 -11.80 -10.27
C ASP A 38 -14.52 -11.80 -8.97
N VAL A 39 -14.67 -10.77 -8.15
CA VAL A 39 -13.87 -10.57 -6.95
C VAL A 39 -14.70 -10.84 -5.70
N GLY A 40 -14.21 -11.76 -4.87
CA GLY A 40 -14.66 -11.95 -3.48
C GLY A 40 -13.75 -11.19 -2.51
N VAL A 41 -14.30 -10.82 -1.36
CA VAL A 41 -13.51 -10.24 -0.27
C VAL A 41 -13.95 -10.76 1.08
N SER A 42 -12.98 -11.08 1.94
CA SER A 42 -13.25 -11.55 3.31
C SER A 42 -12.31 -10.86 4.30
N THR A 43 -12.83 -10.57 5.50
CA THR A 43 -12.03 -10.06 6.61
C THR A 43 -11.62 -11.22 7.51
N ILE A 44 -10.32 -11.36 7.78
CA ILE A 44 -9.78 -12.36 8.70
C ILE A 44 -8.80 -11.72 9.70
N THR A 45 -8.47 -12.43 10.77
CA THR A 45 -7.45 -11.99 11.73
C THR A 45 -6.35 -13.05 11.84
N ALA A 46 -5.12 -12.65 11.52
CA ALA A 46 -3.93 -13.43 11.79
C ALA A 46 -3.32 -13.00 13.12
N VAL A 47 -2.86 -13.94 13.94
CA VAL A 47 -2.27 -13.63 15.25
C VAL A 47 -0.85 -14.18 15.32
N ASP A 48 0.17 -13.29 15.43
CA ASP A 48 1.52 -13.69 15.79
C ASP A 48 1.57 -13.93 17.32
N PRO A 49 1.73 -15.17 17.78
CA PRO A 49 1.58 -15.49 19.19
C PRO A 49 2.75 -15.04 20.08
N LYS A 50 3.87 -14.62 19.49
CA LYS A 50 5.13 -14.40 20.24
C LYS A 50 5.90 -13.16 19.77
N ARG A 51 5.21 -12.09 19.38
CA ARG A 51 5.84 -10.85 18.97
C ARG A 51 6.45 -10.11 20.16
N LEU A 52 7.65 -9.56 20.00
CA LEU A 52 8.29 -8.76 21.04
C LEU A 52 7.46 -7.50 21.32
N ASN A 53 7.17 -7.25 22.58
CA ASN A 53 6.42 -6.08 23.04
C ASN A 53 7.27 -4.81 22.92
N THR A 54 6.90 -3.91 22.03
CA THR A 54 7.64 -2.65 21.77
C THR A 54 7.51 -1.63 22.90
N ALA A 55 6.62 -1.84 23.87
CA ALA A 55 6.54 -1.00 25.06
C ALA A 55 7.73 -1.23 26.04
N ASN A 56 8.36 -2.40 26.00
CA ASN A 56 9.48 -2.72 26.91
C ASN A 56 10.64 -3.49 26.25
N PHE A 57 10.48 -4.03 25.06
CA PHE A 57 11.44 -4.86 24.32
C PHE A 57 12.00 -6.06 25.13
N ILE A 58 11.21 -6.58 26.06
CA ILE A 58 11.58 -7.70 26.96
C ILE A 58 10.56 -8.83 26.85
N THR A 59 9.28 -8.53 27.03
CA THR A 59 8.20 -9.52 27.03
C THR A 59 7.73 -9.82 25.60
N LYS A 60 7.11 -10.99 25.43
CA LYS A 60 6.41 -11.34 24.19
C LYS A 60 4.91 -11.27 24.43
N ILE A 61 4.19 -10.82 23.43
CA ILE A 61 2.74 -10.68 23.42
C ILE A 61 2.16 -11.25 22.12
N GLU A 62 0.89 -11.55 22.15
CA GLU A 62 0.13 -11.78 20.91
C GLU A 62 0.01 -10.47 20.13
N ARG A 63 0.19 -10.57 18.82
CA ARG A 63 0.01 -9.44 17.90
C ARG A 63 -1.00 -9.79 16.84
N PRO A 64 -2.27 -9.39 17.01
CA PRO A 64 -3.30 -9.57 16.00
C PRO A 64 -3.06 -8.62 14.82
N LEU A 65 -3.29 -9.10 13.61
CA LEU A 65 -3.31 -8.31 12.38
C LEU A 65 -4.64 -8.57 11.70
N VAL A 66 -5.47 -7.54 11.57
CA VAL A 66 -6.73 -7.64 10.83
C VAL A 66 -6.45 -7.45 9.35
N LEU A 67 -6.96 -8.36 8.55
CA LEU A 67 -6.68 -8.44 7.12
C LEU A 67 -7.97 -8.30 6.32
N GLU A 68 -7.88 -7.63 5.18
CA GLU A 68 -8.89 -7.67 4.13
C GLU A 68 -8.30 -8.46 2.96
N VAL A 69 -8.92 -9.55 2.57
CA VAL A 69 -8.41 -10.47 1.55
C VAL A 69 -9.33 -10.41 0.34
N TRP A 70 -8.82 -9.96 -0.81
CA TRP A 70 -9.49 -9.97 -2.10
C TRP A 70 -8.98 -11.15 -2.94
N TYR A 71 -9.88 -11.81 -3.64
CA TYR A 71 -9.54 -13.03 -4.39
C TYR A 71 -10.52 -13.30 -5.54
N PRO A 72 -10.10 -14.05 -6.58
CA PRO A 72 -11.01 -14.58 -7.60
C PRO A 72 -12.08 -15.47 -6.97
N ALA A 73 -13.35 -15.19 -7.26
CA ALA A 73 -14.49 -15.77 -6.55
C ALA A 73 -15.58 -16.29 -7.48
N GLN A 74 -16.45 -17.12 -6.90
CA GLN A 74 -17.72 -17.53 -7.52
C GLN A 74 -18.81 -16.59 -7.02
N VAL A 75 -19.32 -15.75 -7.92
CA VAL A 75 -20.39 -14.80 -7.62
C VAL A 75 -21.72 -15.34 -8.09
N THR A 76 -22.77 -15.13 -7.31
CA THR A 76 -24.16 -15.53 -7.59
C THR A 76 -25.08 -14.33 -7.40
N GLU A 77 -26.36 -14.45 -7.79
CA GLU A 77 -27.37 -13.40 -7.58
C GLU A 77 -27.59 -13.05 -6.09
N GLN A 78 -27.24 -13.96 -5.15
CA GLN A 78 -27.31 -13.72 -3.72
C GLN A 78 -26.10 -12.98 -3.15
N SER A 79 -25.00 -12.91 -3.90
CA SER A 79 -23.79 -12.22 -3.48
C SER A 79 -24.05 -10.72 -3.29
N ARG A 80 -23.45 -10.13 -2.26
CA ARG A 80 -23.61 -8.71 -1.92
C ARG A 80 -22.29 -7.97 -2.07
N LEU A 81 -22.35 -6.80 -2.68
CA LEU A 81 -21.20 -5.93 -2.78
C LEU A 81 -20.62 -5.58 -1.40
N ALA A 82 -19.32 -5.43 -1.34
CA ALA A 82 -18.63 -5.13 -0.10
C ALA A 82 -18.78 -3.66 0.29
N THR A 83 -18.99 -3.44 1.57
CA THR A 83 -18.86 -2.13 2.21
C THR A 83 -17.62 -2.17 3.11
N TYR A 84 -16.70 -1.21 2.94
CA TYR A 84 -15.48 -1.05 3.72
C TYR A 84 -15.67 0.02 4.78
N LYS A 85 -15.58 -0.37 6.06
CA LYS A 85 -15.81 0.51 7.21
C LYS A 85 -14.48 0.99 7.77
N ASN A 86 -14.33 2.28 7.91
CA ASN A 86 -13.11 2.93 8.37
C ASN A 86 -13.42 4.13 9.27
N VAL A 87 -12.35 4.72 9.82
CA VAL A 87 -12.39 6.02 10.48
C VAL A 87 -11.29 6.91 9.90
N THR A 88 -11.55 8.22 9.86
CA THR A 88 -10.52 9.22 9.54
C THR A 88 -9.51 9.32 10.69
N ARG A 89 -8.44 10.11 10.54
CA ARG A 89 -7.46 10.36 11.61
C ARG A 89 -8.08 11.09 12.81
N LEU A 90 -9.12 11.90 12.57
CA LEU A 90 -9.91 12.56 13.61
C LEU A 90 -11.11 11.71 14.09
N GLN A 91 -11.06 10.40 13.85
CA GLN A 91 -12.04 9.41 14.34
C GLN A 91 -13.47 9.61 13.78
N GLN A 92 -13.61 10.26 12.59
CA GLN A 92 -14.91 10.32 11.93
C GLN A 92 -15.16 9.03 11.16
N PRO A 93 -16.25 8.30 11.42
CA PRO A 93 -16.55 7.07 10.71
C PRO A 93 -16.99 7.36 9.27
N PHE A 94 -16.62 6.46 8.35
CA PHE A 94 -17.09 6.46 6.98
C PHE A 94 -17.14 5.04 6.42
N GLU A 95 -17.96 4.86 5.40
CA GLU A 95 -18.14 3.58 4.71
C GLU A 95 -17.98 3.78 3.21
N LEU A 96 -17.20 2.90 2.55
CA LEU A 96 -16.96 2.95 1.11
C LEU A 96 -17.58 1.74 0.44
N GLN A 97 -18.23 1.96 -0.69
CA GLN A 97 -18.76 0.91 -1.53
C GLN A 97 -17.66 0.37 -2.44
N GLY A 98 -17.38 -0.92 -2.36
CA GLY A 98 -16.51 -1.63 -3.30
C GLY A 98 -17.29 -2.36 -4.39
N ASN A 99 -16.55 -2.88 -5.38
CA ASN A 99 -17.06 -3.75 -6.43
C ASN A 99 -16.91 -5.24 -6.10
N ALA A 100 -16.04 -5.58 -5.14
CA ALA A 100 -15.91 -6.95 -4.66
C ALA A 100 -17.16 -7.44 -3.92
N HIS A 101 -17.37 -8.76 -3.86
CA HIS A 101 -18.50 -9.39 -3.21
C HIS A 101 -18.11 -9.94 -1.82
N ARG A 102 -18.77 -9.42 -0.78
CA ARG A 102 -18.47 -9.78 0.61
C ARG A 102 -18.72 -11.28 0.87
N ASN A 103 -17.64 -11.97 1.30
CA ASN A 103 -17.64 -13.41 1.62
C ASN A 103 -18.13 -14.32 0.48
N ALA A 104 -18.01 -13.88 -0.78
CA ALA A 104 -18.26 -14.78 -1.91
C ALA A 104 -17.26 -15.95 -1.85
N PRO A 105 -17.68 -17.20 -2.16
CA PRO A 105 -16.76 -18.33 -2.15
C PRO A 105 -15.59 -18.11 -3.12
N ALA A 106 -14.38 -18.43 -2.68
CA ALA A 106 -13.21 -18.45 -3.57
C ALA A 106 -13.43 -19.47 -4.71
N LEU A 107 -12.76 -19.30 -5.84
CA LEU A 107 -12.74 -20.31 -6.89
C LEU A 107 -12.27 -21.65 -6.31
N SER A 108 -12.80 -22.74 -6.83
CA SER A 108 -12.41 -24.10 -6.39
C SER A 108 -11.07 -24.56 -6.95
N GLU A 109 -10.62 -23.95 -8.04
CA GLU A 109 -9.39 -24.30 -8.77
C GLU A 109 -8.65 -23.04 -9.18
N GLY A 110 -7.34 -23.13 -9.30
CA GLY A 110 -6.44 -22.06 -9.68
C GLY A 110 -5.18 -22.02 -8.82
N SER A 111 -4.22 -21.21 -9.22
CA SER A 111 -2.99 -20.95 -8.48
C SER A 111 -2.67 -19.45 -8.67
N PHE A 112 -3.03 -18.64 -7.70
CA PHE A 112 -2.97 -17.18 -7.80
C PHE A 112 -1.88 -16.62 -6.89
N PRO A 113 -0.93 -15.84 -7.43
CA PRO A 113 0.13 -15.21 -6.65
C PRO A 113 -0.42 -14.30 -5.56
N LEU A 114 0.34 -14.16 -4.47
CA LEU A 114 -0.05 -13.46 -3.26
C LEU A 114 0.55 -12.05 -3.20
N ILE A 115 -0.29 -11.04 -3.06
CA ILE A 115 0.12 -9.63 -2.96
C ILE A 115 -0.28 -9.07 -1.59
N PHE A 116 0.64 -8.42 -0.90
CA PHE A 116 0.35 -7.70 0.33
C PHE A 116 0.30 -6.19 0.11
N LEU A 117 -0.74 -5.52 0.64
CA LEU A 117 -0.87 -4.07 0.68
C LEU A 117 -0.59 -3.57 2.09
N SER A 118 0.47 -2.77 2.25
CA SER A 118 0.95 -2.25 3.52
C SER A 118 0.79 -0.73 3.56
N HIS A 119 -0.11 -0.23 4.40
CA HIS A 119 -0.46 1.19 4.52
C HIS A 119 0.63 2.05 5.17
N GLY A 120 0.49 3.39 5.07
CA GLY A 120 1.34 4.37 5.74
C GLY A 120 1.12 4.48 7.26
N PHE A 121 1.66 5.53 7.89
CA PHE A 121 1.43 5.85 9.30
C PHE A 121 0.73 7.22 9.42
N THR A 122 -0.53 7.29 9.82
CA THR A 122 -1.48 6.23 10.11
C THR A 122 -2.31 5.90 8.87
N GLY A 123 -2.91 4.72 8.85
CA GLY A 123 -3.72 4.28 7.72
C GLY A 123 -4.66 3.14 8.12
N TYR A 124 -5.06 2.32 7.17
CA TYR A 124 -5.94 1.17 7.37
C TYR A 124 -5.83 0.20 6.19
N ARG A 125 -6.21 -1.06 6.41
CA ARG A 125 -6.07 -2.18 5.45
C ARG A 125 -6.76 -1.96 4.11
N THR A 126 -7.79 -1.13 4.06
CA THR A 126 -8.56 -0.85 2.83
C THR A 126 -8.20 0.49 2.18
N GLN A 127 -7.08 1.11 2.58
CA GLN A 127 -6.64 2.40 2.03
C GLN A 127 -6.39 2.36 0.51
N MET A 128 -6.00 1.20 -0.01
CA MET A 128 -5.79 0.94 -1.44
C MET A 128 -6.75 -0.16 -1.95
N PHE A 129 -8.02 -0.15 -1.49
CA PHE A 129 -8.99 -1.19 -1.85
C PHE A 129 -9.22 -1.31 -3.35
N TYR A 130 -9.20 -0.19 -4.09
CA TYR A 130 -9.33 -0.15 -5.53
C TYR A 130 -8.28 -1.04 -6.22
N LEU A 131 -7.02 -0.93 -5.78
CA LEU A 131 -5.92 -1.76 -6.29
C LEU A 131 -6.07 -3.22 -5.87
N GLY A 132 -6.59 -3.46 -4.65
CA GLY A 132 -6.91 -4.81 -4.17
C GLY A 132 -7.96 -5.50 -5.04
N GLU A 133 -9.05 -4.82 -5.35
CA GLU A 133 -10.11 -5.33 -6.23
C GLU A 133 -9.61 -5.51 -7.67
N HIS A 134 -8.90 -4.50 -8.21
CA HIS A 134 -8.34 -4.54 -9.55
C HIS A 134 -7.39 -5.74 -9.75
N LEU A 135 -6.38 -5.90 -8.89
CA LEU A 135 -5.43 -7.00 -9.00
C LEU A 135 -6.10 -8.37 -8.81
N ALA A 136 -7.10 -8.48 -7.91
CA ALA A 136 -7.85 -9.71 -7.74
C ALA A 136 -8.65 -10.06 -9.00
N SER A 137 -9.25 -9.09 -9.68
CA SER A 137 -9.93 -9.32 -10.96
C SER A 137 -9.01 -9.83 -12.07
N HIS A 138 -7.71 -9.57 -11.93
CA HIS A 138 -6.65 -10.07 -12.81
C HIS A 138 -5.98 -11.36 -12.33
N GLY A 139 -6.53 -12.04 -11.33
CA GLY A 139 -6.02 -13.33 -10.86
C GLY A 139 -4.83 -13.20 -9.92
N TYR A 140 -4.95 -12.38 -8.91
CA TYR A 140 -4.11 -12.32 -7.72
C TYR A 140 -4.94 -12.56 -6.46
N ILE A 141 -4.32 -13.01 -5.39
CA ILE A 141 -4.85 -12.91 -4.05
C ILE A 141 -4.18 -11.72 -3.39
N VAL A 142 -5.00 -10.74 -2.95
CA VAL A 142 -4.49 -9.48 -2.42
C VAL A 142 -4.90 -9.34 -0.96
N VAL A 143 -3.95 -8.96 -0.10
CA VAL A 143 -4.12 -8.89 1.35
C VAL A 143 -3.78 -7.49 1.85
N GLY A 144 -4.79 -6.70 2.17
CA GLY A 144 -4.63 -5.44 2.90
C GLY A 144 -4.43 -5.69 4.39
N ILE A 145 -3.48 -5.02 5.01
CA ILE A 145 -3.05 -5.27 6.39
C ILE A 145 -3.39 -4.07 7.26
N ASP A 146 -4.12 -4.28 8.38
CA ASP A 146 -4.09 -3.34 9.51
C ASP A 146 -2.86 -3.69 10.36
N HIS A 147 -1.84 -2.86 10.27
CA HIS A 147 -0.66 -3.01 11.13
C HIS A 147 -0.98 -2.48 12.52
N THR A 148 -1.16 -3.37 13.48
CA THR A 148 -1.44 -3.03 14.87
C THR A 148 -0.48 -1.95 15.40
N ASP A 149 -0.98 -1.04 16.21
CA ASP A 149 -0.30 0.14 16.75
C ASP A 149 -0.02 1.27 15.71
N SER A 150 -0.55 1.18 14.50
CA SER A 150 -0.33 2.22 13.48
C SER A 150 -1.54 2.53 12.60
N THR A 151 -2.72 2.08 13.01
CA THR A 151 -3.97 2.38 12.30
C THR A 151 -4.64 3.67 12.80
N ASN A 152 -5.52 4.23 11.97
CA ASN A 152 -6.32 5.40 12.37
C ASN A 152 -7.18 5.10 13.61
N ILE A 153 -7.68 3.87 13.75
CA ILE A 153 -8.53 3.49 14.90
C ILE A 153 -7.75 3.41 16.22
N GLU A 154 -6.45 3.18 16.16
CA GLU A 154 -5.59 3.02 17.34
C GLU A 154 -4.87 4.31 17.74
N ILE A 155 -4.41 5.10 16.76
CA ILE A 155 -3.75 6.39 16.98
C ILE A 155 -4.80 7.49 17.01
N LYS A 156 -5.38 7.72 18.18
CA LYS A 156 -6.50 8.64 18.37
C LYS A 156 -6.06 10.08 18.70
N THR A 157 -4.88 10.20 19.29
CA THR A 157 -4.35 11.48 19.76
C THR A 157 -2.86 11.63 19.43
N GLU A 158 -2.34 12.83 19.49
CA GLU A 158 -0.90 13.08 19.33
C GLU A 158 -0.04 12.36 20.39
N ALA A 159 -0.61 12.05 21.56
CA ALA A 159 0.09 11.31 22.62
C ALA A 159 0.33 9.82 22.25
N ASP A 160 -0.48 9.24 21.36
CA ASP A 160 -0.35 7.84 20.92
C ASP A 160 0.76 7.68 19.87
N ARG A 161 1.09 8.74 19.13
CA ARG A 161 2.01 8.69 17.97
C ARG A 161 3.42 8.21 18.28
N PRO A 162 4.09 8.59 19.38
CA PRO A 162 5.45 8.11 19.66
C PRO A 162 5.53 6.61 19.85
N ALA A 163 4.61 6.01 20.60
CA ALA A 163 4.56 4.56 20.81
C ALA A 163 4.22 3.82 19.52
N GLY A 164 3.24 4.31 18.75
CA GLY A 164 2.87 3.77 17.45
C GLY A 164 4.00 3.86 16.43
N GLY A 165 4.77 4.97 16.42
CA GLY A 165 5.95 5.14 15.58
C GLY A 165 7.04 4.11 15.87
N ILE A 166 7.38 3.90 17.16
CA ILE A 166 8.36 2.89 17.60
C ILE A 166 7.90 1.49 17.18
N SER A 167 6.62 1.16 17.42
CA SER A 167 6.03 -0.10 16.98
C SER A 167 6.12 -0.27 15.47
N THR A 168 5.82 0.76 14.70
CA THR A 168 5.90 0.76 13.23
C THR A 168 7.31 0.45 12.74
N PHE A 169 8.34 1.14 13.25
CA PHE A 169 9.73 0.88 12.86
C PHE A 169 10.16 -0.55 13.15
N TYR A 170 9.76 -1.07 14.30
CA TYR A 170 10.13 -2.43 14.69
C TYR A 170 9.33 -3.50 13.95
N ASN A 171 8.02 -3.34 13.80
CA ASN A 171 7.11 -4.41 13.41
C ASN A 171 6.78 -4.46 11.93
N ARG A 172 6.86 -3.38 11.16
CA ARG A 172 6.32 -3.31 9.79
C ARG A 172 6.80 -4.45 8.88
N ALA A 173 8.11 -4.64 8.73
CA ALA A 173 8.65 -5.73 7.93
C ALA A 173 8.41 -7.12 8.57
N ARG A 174 8.34 -7.18 9.90
CA ARG A 174 8.05 -8.43 10.61
C ARG A 174 6.62 -8.90 10.42
N ASP A 175 5.67 -7.97 10.35
CA ASP A 175 4.28 -8.27 10.04
C ASP A 175 4.15 -8.80 8.60
N GLN A 176 4.81 -8.15 7.64
CA GLN A 176 4.81 -8.57 6.24
C GLN A 176 5.37 -9.98 6.06
N GLN A 177 6.50 -10.30 6.69
CA GLN A 177 7.08 -11.64 6.62
C GLN A 177 6.23 -12.69 7.36
N PHE A 178 5.73 -12.36 8.54
CA PHE A 178 4.85 -13.24 9.31
C PHE A 178 3.61 -13.63 8.49
N LEU A 179 3.01 -12.68 7.78
CA LEU A 179 1.82 -12.96 6.98
C LEU A 179 2.11 -13.87 5.78
N LEU A 180 3.27 -13.77 5.14
CA LEU A 180 3.66 -14.71 4.09
C LEU A 180 3.75 -16.14 4.64
N ASP A 181 4.33 -16.32 5.83
CA ASP A 181 4.39 -17.62 6.51
C ASP A 181 2.99 -18.09 6.93
N TYR A 182 2.15 -17.17 7.45
CA TYR A 182 0.77 -17.46 7.85
C TYR A 182 -0.08 -18.02 6.68
N PHE A 183 -0.03 -17.38 5.50
CA PHE A 183 -0.76 -17.86 4.33
C PHE A 183 -0.23 -19.18 3.77
N THR A 184 1.03 -19.51 4.05
CA THR A 184 1.63 -20.81 3.67
C THR A 184 1.19 -21.94 4.60
N GLU A 185 1.02 -21.64 5.90
CA GLU A 185 0.86 -22.65 6.94
C GLU A 185 -0.59 -22.83 7.41
N GLN A 186 -1.43 -21.80 7.28
CA GLN A 186 -2.76 -21.77 7.87
C GLN A 186 -3.88 -22.02 6.84
N GLN A 187 -4.99 -22.58 7.33
CA GLN A 187 -6.21 -22.71 6.54
C GLN A 187 -6.94 -21.36 6.46
N THR A 188 -6.73 -20.66 5.37
CA THR A 188 -7.41 -19.39 5.04
C THR A 188 -8.55 -19.62 4.05
N PRO A 189 -9.46 -18.67 3.86
CA PRO A 189 -10.52 -18.78 2.84
C PRO A 189 -10.01 -19.04 1.41
N VAL A 190 -8.73 -18.78 1.15
CA VAL A 190 -8.07 -18.90 -0.17
C VAL A 190 -7.02 -20.02 -0.22
N ALA A 191 -6.87 -20.83 0.83
CA ALA A 191 -5.81 -21.82 0.97
C ALA A 191 -5.73 -22.83 -0.20
N SER A 192 -6.86 -23.12 -0.88
CA SER A 192 -6.89 -24.05 -2.01
C SER A 192 -6.40 -23.45 -3.33
N ILE A 193 -6.29 -22.13 -3.44
CA ILE A 193 -5.99 -21.42 -4.69
C ILE A 193 -4.82 -20.44 -4.59
N VAL A 194 -4.24 -20.25 -3.39
CA VAL A 194 -3.10 -19.32 -3.20
C VAL A 194 -1.78 -19.97 -3.62
N ASP A 195 -0.99 -19.24 -4.41
CA ASP A 195 0.42 -19.54 -4.68
C ASP A 195 1.28 -18.69 -3.73
N THR A 196 1.74 -19.30 -2.65
CA THR A 196 2.61 -18.64 -1.66
C THR A 196 4.09 -18.68 -2.03
N ASP A 197 4.47 -19.37 -3.09
CA ASP A 197 5.83 -19.34 -3.64
C ASP A 197 6.09 -18.15 -4.55
N SER A 198 5.02 -17.44 -4.93
CA SER A 198 5.04 -16.26 -5.79
C SER A 198 4.33 -15.09 -5.08
N ALA A 199 5.07 -14.35 -4.26
CA ALA A 199 4.54 -13.23 -3.49
C ALA A 199 5.16 -11.89 -3.90
N ALA A 200 4.39 -10.79 -3.75
CA ALA A 200 4.90 -9.43 -3.83
C ALA A 200 4.35 -8.54 -2.71
N ILE A 201 5.04 -7.44 -2.47
CA ILE A 201 4.67 -6.45 -1.46
C ILE A 201 4.48 -5.08 -2.11
N ILE A 202 3.37 -4.43 -1.81
CA ILE A 202 3.07 -3.04 -2.19
C ILE A 202 3.00 -2.24 -0.89
N GLY A 203 3.85 -1.24 -0.72
CA GLY A 203 3.91 -0.45 0.49
C GLY A 203 3.85 1.05 0.24
N HIS A 204 2.92 1.75 0.90
CA HIS A 204 2.84 3.21 0.89
C HIS A 204 3.54 3.80 2.12
N SER A 205 4.38 4.83 1.92
CA SER A 205 5.03 5.57 3.01
C SER A 205 5.77 4.64 3.99
N MET A 206 5.33 4.52 5.24
CA MET A 206 5.86 3.57 6.23
C MET A 206 5.66 2.11 5.82
N GLY A 207 4.64 1.79 5.01
CA GLY A 207 4.50 0.49 4.36
C GLY A 207 5.65 0.20 3.41
N GLY A 208 6.09 1.21 2.64
CA GLY A 208 7.26 1.17 1.77
C GLY A 208 8.57 1.01 2.54
N PHE A 209 8.73 1.71 3.68
CA PHE A 209 9.84 1.48 4.62
C PHE A 209 9.91 -0.01 5.03
N GLY A 210 8.77 -0.59 5.42
CA GLY A 210 8.70 -2.02 5.74
C GLY A 210 9.06 -2.90 4.56
N ALA A 211 8.50 -2.63 3.38
CA ALA A 211 8.72 -3.41 2.16
C ALA A 211 10.20 -3.45 1.74
N ILE A 212 10.93 -2.33 1.80
CA ILE A 212 12.38 -2.28 1.58
C ILE A 212 13.10 -3.29 2.48
N ASN A 213 12.74 -3.33 3.78
CA ASN A 213 13.38 -4.26 4.71
C ASN A 213 12.95 -5.71 4.47
N THR A 214 11.74 -5.95 3.99
CA THR A 214 11.22 -7.28 3.66
C THR A 214 11.95 -7.90 2.47
N ILE A 215 12.32 -7.09 1.47
CA ILE A 215 13.00 -7.55 0.25
C ILE A 215 14.53 -7.54 0.34
N GLY A 216 15.10 -7.41 1.55
CA GLY A 216 16.55 -7.55 1.78
C GLY A 216 17.27 -6.30 2.23
N GLY A 217 16.59 -5.18 2.33
CA GLY A 217 17.10 -4.00 3.01
C GLY A 217 17.22 -4.20 4.53
N CYS A 218 17.93 -3.31 5.19
CA CYS A 218 17.90 -3.22 6.64
C CYS A 218 17.89 -1.77 7.08
N TYR A 219 17.42 -1.52 8.28
CA TYR A 219 17.40 -0.21 8.89
C TYR A 219 18.24 -0.17 10.16
N SER A 220 18.79 1.00 10.44
CA SER A 220 19.52 1.30 11.68
C SER A 220 19.23 2.75 12.07
N PHE A 221 18.74 2.95 13.27
CA PHE A 221 18.54 4.29 13.83
C PHE A 221 19.67 4.65 14.79
N ASN A 222 20.11 5.90 14.73
CA ASN A 222 20.95 6.51 15.75
C ASN A 222 20.15 7.56 16.55
N SER A 223 20.75 8.06 17.65
CA SER A 223 20.09 9.00 18.56
C SER A 223 19.71 10.33 17.87
N GLU A 224 20.52 10.81 16.94
CA GLU A 224 20.25 12.02 16.18
C GLU A 224 19.04 11.86 15.28
N GLN A 225 18.99 10.78 14.49
CA GLN A 225 17.85 10.45 13.62
C GLN A 225 16.55 10.33 14.42
N LEU A 226 16.59 9.63 15.57
CA LEU A 226 15.46 9.50 16.48
C LEU A 226 15.02 10.87 17.05
N GLY A 227 15.98 11.73 17.39
CA GLY A 227 15.67 13.11 17.83
C GLY A 227 14.99 13.94 16.74
N ARG A 228 15.45 13.84 15.49
CA ARG A 228 14.83 14.55 14.34
C ARG A 228 13.37 14.15 14.08
N ILE A 229 13.00 12.91 14.39
CA ILE A 229 11.61 12.44 14.26
C ILE A 229 10.78 12.60 15.56
N GLY A 230 11.26 13.39 16.52
CA GLY A 230 10.52 13.76 17.73
C GLY A 230 10.55 12.72 18.85
N THR A 231 11.48 11.75 18.81
CA THR A 231 11.62 10.78 19.91
C THR A 231 12.17 11.46 21.17
N PRO A 232 11.59 11.26 22.36
CA PRO A 232 12.11 11.81 23.60
C PRO A 232 13.57 11.43 23.85
N THR A 233 14.40 12.37 24.35
CA THR A 233 15.85 12.22 24.48
C THR A 233 16.27 10.94 25.21
N ALA A 234 15.61 10.60 26.33
CA ALA A 234 15.93 9.39 27.07
C ALA A 234 15.67 8.10 26.24
N ALA A 235 14.60 8.06 25.48
CA ALA A 235 14.29 6.94 24.58
C ALA A 235 15.27 6.91 23.39
N ALA A 236 15.63 8.06 22.82
CA ALA A 236 16.58 8.16 21.72
C ALA A 236 17.99 7.64 22.05
N LEU A 237 18.35 7.54 23.33
CA LEU A 237 19.62 6.94 23.77
C LEU A 237 19.59 5.41 23.80
N VAL A 238 18.43 4.81 23.99
CA VAL A 238 18.28 3.35 24.17
C VAL A 238 17.78 2.66 22.92
N LEU A 239 16.85 3.28 22.19
CA LEU A 239 16.21 2.70 21.00
C LEU A 239 17.18 2.30 19.88
N PRO A 240 18.33 2.94 19.63
CA PRO A 240 19.30 2.49 18.63
C PRO A 240 19.77 1.04 18.79
N TYR A 241 19.75 0.53 20.02
CA TYR A 241 20.14 -0.87 20.30
C TYR A 241 19.08 -1.90 19.89
N VAL A 242 17.83 -1.48 19.76
CA VAL A 242 16.69 -2.35 19.41
C VAL A 242 16.09 -2.01 18.03
N LEU A 243 16.19 -0.76 17.59
CA LEU A 243 15.78 -0.31 16.27
C LEU A 243 16.93 -0.40 15.26
N ASN A 244 17.47 -1.61 15.14
CA ASN A 244 18.53 -1.93 14.18
C ASN A 244 18.31 -3.34 13.63
N SER A 245 17.86 -3.46 12.39
CA SER A 245 17.63 -4.75 11.75
C SER A 245 18.88 -5.27 11.02
N CYS A 246 19.93 -4.46 10.87
CA CYS A 246 21.15 -4.86 10.17
C CYS A 246 21.99 -5.87 10.96
N TYR A 247 21.85 -5.93 12.30
CA TYR A 247 22.55 -6.93 13.14
C TYR A 247 21.92 -8.33 13.12
N GLY A 248 20.71 -8.47 12.59
CA GLY A 248 19.91 -9.68 12.77
C GLY A 248 20.09 -10.78 11.74
N GLY A 249 21.03 -10.67 10.80
CA GLY A 249 21.18 -11.64 9.70
C GLY A 249 19.97 -11.69 8.76
N ARG A 250 19.22 -10.61 8.65
CA ARG A 250 18.07 -10.46 7.75
C ARG A 250 18.46 -10.21 6.29
N GLU A 251 19.73 -10.32 5.99
CA GLU A 251 20.29 -10.22 4.65
C GLU A 251 19.86 -11.36 3.72
N LYS A 252 19.21 -12.39 4.26
CA LYS A 252 18.60 -13.45 3.44
C LYS A 252 17.17 -13.08 3.11
N VAL A 253 16.99 -12.57 1.89
CA VAL A 253 15.66 -12.38 1.30
C VAL A 253 14.97 -13.74 1.20
N ASP A 254 13.73 -13.79 1.66
CA ASP A 254 12.86 -14.93 1.40
C ASP A 254 12.59 -15.00 -0.12
N ARG A 255 12.93 -16.13 -0.74
CA ARG A 255 12.82 -16.30 -2.19
C ARG A 255 11.40 -16.30 -2.74
N ARG A 256 10.41 -16.37 -1.85
CA ARG A 256 9.00 -16.22 -2.21
C ARG A 256 8.66 -14.77 -2.63
N TRP A 257 9.40 -13.77 -2.15
CA TRP A 257 9.25 -12.38 -2.61
C TRP A 257 9.83 -12.22 -4.02
N LYS A 258 8.93 -12.05 -5.01
CA LYS A 258 9.29 -11.91 -6.44
C LYS A 258 9.37 -10.47 -6.89
N ALA A 259 8.63 -9.56 -6.24
CA ALA A 259 8.57 -8.15 -6.62
C ALA A 259 8.17 -7.27 -5.44
N ALA A 260 8.52 -5.97 -5.52
CA ALA A 260 8.06 -4.95 -4.60
C ALA A 260 7.64 -3.67 -5.32
N GLN A 261 6.56 -3.06 -4.87
CA GLN A 261 6.16 -1.71 -5.27
C GLN A 261 6.18 -0.77 -4.06
N LEU A 262 6.81 0.37 -4.23
CA LEU A 262 7.15 1.30 -3.16
C LEU A 262 6.54 2.68 -3.47
N PHE A 263 5.40 2.96 -2.85
CA PHE A 263 4.66 4.21 -3.05
C PHE A 263 5.12 5.25 -2.03
N ALA A 264 5.83 6.27 -2.48
CA ALA A 264 6.39 7.33 -1.64
C ALA A 264 7.09 6.78 -0.37
N PRO A 265 8.01 5.78 -0.47
CA PRO A 265 8.56 5.08 0.70
C PRO A 265 9.29 6.04 1.63
N TRP A 266 9.03 5.89 2.95
CA TRP A 266 9.68 6.70 3.98
C TRP A 266 11.07 6.18 4.34
N GLY A 267 11.96 7.06 4.78
CA GLY A 267 13.24 6.72 5.42
C GLY A 267 14.49 7.24 4.71
N GLY A 268 14.40 7.59 3.42
CA GLY A 268 15.55 8.07 2.65
C GLY A 268 16.12 9.40 3.15
N GLU A 269 15.29 10.36 3.53
CA GLU A 269 15.75 11.65 4.09
C GLU A 269 16.43 11.52 5.45
N PHE A 270 16.14 10.45 6.17
CA PHE A 270 16.69 10.19 7.49
C PHE A 270 17.90 9.25 7.46
N ASP A 271 18.31 8.77 6.29
CA ASP A 271 19.44 7.82 6.15
C ASP A 271 19.31 6.57 7.03
N VAL A 272 18.07 6.09 7.26
CA VAL A 272 17.85 4.95 8.14
C VAL A 272 18.15 3.60 7.49
N HIS A 273 18.16 3.53 6.15
CA HIS A 273 18.50 2.32 5.41
C HIS A 273 20.00 2.25 5.13
N SER A 274 20.58 1.08 5.37
CA SER A 274 21.98 0.83 5.01
C SER A 274 22.17 0.86 3.49
N THR A 275 23.05 1.74 2.99
CA THR A 275 23.38 1.82 1.56
C THR A 275 23.89 0.48 1.02
N GLN A 276 24.70 -0.23 1.79
CA GLN A 276 25.18 -1.57 1.42
C GLN A 276 24.04 -2.58 1.31
N ALA A 277 23.10 -2.58 2.25
CA ALA A 277 21.94 -3.48 2.16
C ALA A 277 21.06 -3.12 0.96
N MET A 278 20.81 -1.83 0.71
CA MET A 278 20.06 -1.37 -0.47
C MET A 278 20.70 -1.82 -1.78
N SER A 279 22.02 -1.73 -1.90
CA SER A 279 22.77 -2.14 -3.12
C SER A 279 22.79 -3.66 -3.32
N ASN A 280 22.47 -4.46 -2.30
CA ASN A 280 22.38 -5.92 -2.39
C ASN A 280 20.96 -6.42 -2.72
N ILE A 281 19.95 -5.56 -2.74
CA ILE A 281 18.58 -5.96 -3.12
C ILE A 281 18.57 -6.31 -4.61
N SER A 282 18.16 -7.55 -4.92
CA SER A 282 18.04 -8.07 -6.30
C SER A 282 16.58 -8.26 -6.73
N VAL A 283 15.63 -8.15 -5.81
CA VAL A 283 14.20 -8.28 -6.09
C VAL A 283 13.76 -7.15 -7.03
N PRO A 284 13.04 -7.42 -8.13
CA PRO A 284 12.44 -6.41 -8.98
C PRO A 284 11.65 -5.39 -8.16
N THR A 285 11.92 -4.09 -8.37
CA THR A 285 11.38 -3.03 -7.53
C THR A 285 10.84 -1.88 -8.37
N PHE A 286 9.67 -1.39 -8.03
CA PHE A 286 9.04 -0.27 -8.70
C PHE A 286 8.64 0.82 -7.70
N PHE A 287 9.26 1.99 -7.82
CA PHE A 287 8.96 3.18 -7.03
C PHE A 287 7.88 4.03 -7.70
N PHE A 288 6.96 4.56 -6.91
CA PHE A 288 6.01 5.58 -7.32
C PHE A 288 6.23 6.82 -6.44
N ALA A 289 6.29 8.00 -7.01
CA ALA A 289 6.59 9.22 -6.29
C ALA A 289 5.88 10.44 -6.87
N GLY A 290 5.48 11.38 -6.01
CA GLY A 290 5.28 12.77 -6.40
C GLY A 290 6.58 13.56 -6.22
N ASP A 291 6.94 14.44 -7.17
CA ASP A 291 8.20 15.19 -7.07
C ASP A 291 8.15 16.36 -6.07
N GLN A 292 6.94 16.70 -5.58
CA GLN A 292 6.69 17.66 -4.50
C GLN A 292 6.40 16.97 -3.15
N ASP A 293 6.76 15.69 -3.00
CA ASP A 293 6.60 14.98 -1.73
C ASP A 293 7.43 15.66 -0.63
N ASN A 294 6.73 16.23 0.36
CA ASN A 294 7.32 16.90 1.51
C ASN A 294 7.26 16.08 2.80
N THR A 295 6.82 14.82 2.72
CA THR A 295 6.70 13.89 3.85
C THR A 295 7.83 12.86 3.85
N SER A 296 8.02 12.15 2.73
CA SER A 296 9.15 11.23 2.52
C SER A 296 10.34 11.93 1.86
N GLY A 297 10.13 13.13 1.30
CA GLY A 297 11.05 13.86 0.48
C GLY A 297 11.30 13.23 -0.90
N PHE A 298 11.26 14.00 -1.97
CA PHE A 298 11.53 13.42 -3.28
C PHE A 298 13.03 13.23 -3.50
N LYS A 299 13.80 14.33 -3.62
CA LYS A 299 15.20 14.28 -4.02
C LYS A 299 16.10 13.52 -3.05
N ASN A 300 16.02 13.84 -1.77
CA ASN A 300 16.84 13.26 -0.70
C ASN A 300 16.15 12.06 -0.01
N GLY A 301 14.94 11.73 -0.41
CA GLY A 301 14.13 10.64 0.09
C GLY A 301 13.93 9.54 -0.95
N VAL A 302 12.79 9.57 -1.66
CA VAL A 302 12.38 8.50 -2.58
C VAL A 302 13.38 8.30 -3.72
N LYS A 303 13.82 9.38 -4.37
CA LYS A 303 14.81 9.32 -5.48
C LYS A 303 16.15 8.75 -5.01
N LYS A 304 16.60 9.14 -3.81
CA LYS A 304 17.80 8.59 -3.20
C LYS A 304 17.72 7.09 -2.95
N LEU A 305 16.58 6.61 -2.42
CA LEU A 305 16.33 5.17 -2.23
C LEU A 305 16.35 4.43 -3.57
N TYR A 306 15.69 4.98 -4.60
CA TYR A 306 15.74 4.45 -5.97
C TYR A 306 17.18 4.35 -6.49
N ASP A 307 17.99 5.41 -6.34
CA ASP A 307 19.37 5.45 -6.82
C ASP A 307 20.28 4.44 -6.10
N GLN A 308 20.00 4.13 -4.84
CA GLN A 308 20.76 3.16 -4.03
C GLN A 308 20.34 1.70 -4.28
N MET A 309 19.15 1.48 -4.86
CA MET A 309 18.62 0.14 -5.09
C MET A 309 19.50 -0.66 -6.07
N GLY A 310 19.87 -1.89 -5.68
CA GLY A 310 20.77 -2.74 -6.47
C GLY A 310 20.08 -3.59 -7.54
N SER A 311 18.74 -3.68 -7.53
CA SER A 311 18.01 -4.47 -8.50
C SER A 311 18.27 -4.03 -9.95
N GLU A 312 18.54 -4.98 -10.86
CA GLU A 312 18.64 -4.74 -12.31
C GLU A 312 17.28 -4.38 -12.93
N HIS A 313 16.18 -4.76 -12.26
CA HIS A 313 14.81 -4.42 -12.61
C HIS A 313 14.27 -3.36 -11.63
N ASN A 314 14.87 -2.18 -11.68
CA ASN A 314 14.53 -1.07 -10.81
C ASN A 314 13.87 0.05 -11.62
N TYR A 315 12.62 0.37 -11.30
CA TYR A 315 11.79 1.34 -12.00
C TYR A 315 11.32 2.43 -11.05
N MET A 316 11.04 3.62 -11.60
CA MET A 316 10.38 4.68 -10.86
C MET A 316 9.45 5.47 -11.77
N LEU A 317 8.18 5.59 -11.39
CA LEU A 317 7.20 6.49 -11.96
C LEU A 317 7.08 7.73 -11.08
N VAL A 318 7.20 8.90 -11.69
CA VAL A 318 7.05 10.19 -11.01
C VAL A 318 5.82 10.90 -11.55
N PHE A 319 4.95 11.33 -10.66
CA PHE A 319 3.85 12.27 -10.92
C PHE A 319 4.39 13.68 -10.70
N GLU A 320 4.54 14.46 -11.77
CA GLU A 320 5.06 15.84 -11.70
C GLU A 320 4.08 16.71 -10.91
N ASP A 321 4.62 17.57 -10.04
CA ASP A 321 3.88 18.45 -9.13
C ASP A 321 2.99 17.74 -8.10
N ALA A 322 2.96 16.41 -8.03
CA ALA A 322 2.23 15.67 -7.01
C ALA A 322 2.99 15.62 -5.68
N ARG A 323 2.22 15.46 -4.60
CA ARG A 323 2.73 15.34 -3.22
C ARG A 323 2.81 13.87 -2.78
N HIS A 324 2.74 13.66 -1.46
CA HIS A 324 2.95 12.36 -0.81
C HIS A 324 1.82 11.34 -1.02
N ASN A 325 0.56 11.80 -1.07
CA ASN A 325 -0.60 10.92 -0.97
C ASN A 325 -1.07 10.39 -2.33
N ILE A 326 -0.16 9.76 -3.08
CA ILE A 326 -0.45 9.20 -4.41
C ILE A 326 -1.08 7.79 -4.38
N GLY A 327 -0.97 7.07 -3.25
CA GLY A 327 -1.45 5.69 -3.15
C GLY A 327 -2.89 5.49 -2.65
N PRO A 328 -3.41 6.33 -1.74
CA PRO A 328 -4.76 6.18 -1.20
C PRO A 328 -5.88 6.35 -2.24
N HIS A 329 -7.08 5.86 -1.89
CA HIS A 329 -8.32 6.13 -2.61
C HIS A 329 -8.72 7.62 -2.53
N PRO A 330 -9.65 8.12 -3.38
CA PRO A 330 -10.16 9.50 -3.31
C PRO A 330 -10.78 9.84 -1.94
N ALA A 331 -10.96 11.14 -1.70
CA ALA A 331 -11.44 11.68 -0.42
C ALA A 331 -12.87 11.21 -0.07
N PRO A 332 -13.10 10.52 1.08
CA PRO A 332 -14.45 10.26 1.56
C PRO A 332 -15.07 11.58 2.11
N ALA A 333 -16.40 11.69 2.10
CA ALA A 333 -17.10 12.90 2.59
C ALA A 333 -16.71 13.28 4.02
N ALA A 334 -16.44 12.30 4.87
CA ALA A 334 -15.99 12.52 6.25
C ALA A 334 -14.66 13.30 6.35
N SER A 335 -13.81 13.25 5.31
CA SER A 335 -12.52 13.95 5.30
C SER A 335 -12.65 15.46 5.01
N PHE A 336 -13.78 15.92 4.49
CA PHE A 336 -13.99 17.33 4.16
C PHE A 336 -14.26 18.21 5.39
N ALA A 337 -14.31 17.62 6.58
CA ALA A 337 -14.55 18.37 7.81
C ALA A 337 -13.42 19.34 8.17
N THR A 338 -12.18 19.04 7.80
CA THR A 338 -10.99 19.87 8.08
C THR A 338 -9.93 19.75 6.98
N ASP A 339 -9.11 20.80 6.80
CA ASP A 339 -7.96 20.79 5.90
C ASP A 339 -6.96 19.67 6.26
N PHE A 340 -6.81 19.38 7.54
CA PHE A 340 -5.94 18.31 8.03
C PHE A 340 -6.37 16.95 7.50
N GLU A 341 -7.66 16.61 7.59
CA GLU A 341 -8.18 15.33 7.08
C GLU A 341 -8.13 15.28 5.57
N LEU A 342 -8.64 16.32 4.91
CA LEU A 342 -8.72 16.40 3.45
C LEU A 342 -7.33 16.26 2.82
N GLY A 343 -6.31 16.88 3.41
CA GLY A 343 -4.93 16.80 2.92
C GLY A 343 -4.31 15.40 2.88
N HIS A 344 -4.98 14.38 3.45
CA HIS A 344 -4.54 12.98 3.37
C HIS A 344 -5.12 12.22 2.17
N TYR A 345 -6.09 12.82 1.46
CA TYR A 345 -6.82 12.17 0.38
C TYR A 345 -6.82 12.97 -0.93
N VAL A 346 -6.33 14.19 -0.92
CA VAL A 346 -6.30 15.05 -2.11
C VAL A 346 -4.88 15.46 -2.45
N ASP A 347 -4.68 15.71 -3.73
CA ASP A 347 -3.48 16.36 -4.26
C ASP A 347 -3.88 17.65 -4.98
N PRO A 348 -3.16 18.77 -4.80
CA PRO A 348 -3.53 20.05 -5.42
C PRO A 348 -3.38 20.07 -6.94
N SER A 349 -2.51 19.25 -7.49
CA SER A 349 -2.17 19.22 -8.92
C SER A 349 -2.83 18.07 -9.68
N TRP A 350 -3.22 17.02 -8.94
CA TRP A 350 -3.73 15.79 -9.52
C TRP A 350 -5.08 15.37 -8.96
N ASP A 351 -5.95 14.90 -9.83
CA ASP A 351 -7.10 14.12 -9.41
C ASP A 351 -6.66 12.72 -8.97
N ILE A 352 -7.08 12.31 -7.78
CA ILE A 352 -6.66 11.04 -7.16
C ILE A 352 -7.20 9.85 -7.94
N GLU A 353 -8.41 9.93 -8.51
CA GLU A 353 -8.92 8.84 -9.36
C GLU A 353 -8.02 8.64 -10.59
N THR A 354 -7.56 9.72 -11.21
CA THR A 354 -6.60 9.66 -12.32
C THR A 354 -5.27 9.03 -11.91
N ILE A 355 -4.73 9.41 -10.76
CA ILE A 355 -3.52 8.75 -10.18
C ILE A 355 -3.77 7.25 -10.01
N ASN A 356 -4.91 6.88 -9.42
CA ASN A 356 -5.23 5.48 -9.14
C ASN A 356 -5.32 4.66 -10.44
N ARG A 357 -5.91 5.19 -11.52
CA ARG A 357 -5.97 4.52 -12.84
C ARG A 357 -4.57 4.30 -13.45
N VAL A 358 -3.69 5.28 -13.31
CA VAL A 358 -2.28 5.13 -13.73
C VAL A 358 -1.59 4.05 -12.87
N ILE A 359 -1.83 4.04 -11.57
CA ILE A 359 -1.27 3.03 -10.66
C ILE A 359 -1.78 1.62 -11.00
N GLU A 360 -3.07 1.44 -11.26
CA GLU A 360 -3.65 0.16 -11.68
C GLU A 360 -2.92 -0.39 -12.90
N HIS A 361 -2.80 0.43 -13.96
CA HIS A 361 -2.11 0.05 -15.19
C HIS A 361 -0.65 -0.35 -14.97
N MET A 362 0.12 0.52 -14.33
CA MET A 362 1.54 0.32 -14.15
C MET A 362 1.84 -0.80 -13.14
N SER A 363 1.01 -0.94 -12.09
CA SER A 363 1.14 -2.01 -11.12
C SER A 363 0.87 -3.36 -11.75
N LEU A 364 -0.18 -3.49 -12.53
CA LEU A 364 -0.50 -4.75 -13.21
C LEU A 364 0.59 -5.14 -14.22
N ALA A 365 1.05 -4.18 -15.05
CA ALA A 365 2.15 -4.42 -15.99
C ALA A 365 3.39 -4.97 -15.30
N PHE A 366 3.80 -4.35 -14.19
CA PHE A 366 4.98 -4.75 -13.43
C PHE A 366 4.81 -6.10 -12.73
N LEU A 367 3.67 -6.33 -12.10
CA LEU A 367 3.40 -7.58 -11.38
C LEU A 367 3.27 -8.77 -12.34
N ASP A 368 2.53 -8.62 -13.44
CA ASP A 368 2.41 -9.67 -14.44
C ASP A 368 3.78 -10.00 -15.05
N CYS A 369 4.61 -8.97 -15.33
CA CYS A 369 5.97 -9.15 -15.85
C CYS A 369 6.87 -9.93 -14.89
N HIS A 370 6.91 -9.56 -13.58
CA HIS A 370 7.91 -10.05 -12.65
C HIS A 370 7.43 -11.12 -11.67
N VAL A 371 6.12 -11.23 -11.43
CA VAL A 371 5.55 -12.25 -10.53
C VAL A 371 4.98 -13.42 -11.33
N LYS A 372 4.20 -13.13 -12.40
CA LYS A 372 3.66 -14.17 -13.28
C LYS A 372 4.62 -14.57 -14.41
N ASN A 373 5.73 -13.85 -14.60
CA ASN A 373 6.70 -14.03 -15.69
C ASN A 373 6.08 -13.90 -17.09
N ASP A 374 5.09 -13.02 -17.24
CA ASP A 374 4.49 -12.69 -18.53
C ASP A 374 5.33 -11.65 -19.28
N ALA A 375 6.15 -12.12 -20.21
CA ALA A 375 7.04 -11.26 -21.01
C ALA A 375 6.28 -10.22 -21.82
N THR A 376 5.02 -10.47 -22.22
CA THR A 376 4.22 -9.51 -23.00
C THR A 376 3.81 -8.31 -22.16
N ARG A 377 3.66 -8.50 -20.83
CA ARG A 377 3.37 -7.43 -19.88
C ARG A 377 4.57 -6.53 -19.61
N CYS A 378 5.79 -7.05 -19.75
CA CYS A 378 6.99 -6.24 -19.64
C CYS A 378 7.08 -5.14 -20.72
N ASP A 379 6.42 -5.32 -21.86
CA ASP A 379 6.39 -4.33 -22.93
C ASP A 379 5.55 -3.08 -22.57
N TYR A 380 4.67 -3.17 -21.59
CA TYR A 380 3.93 -2.02 -21.04
C TYR A 380 4.79 -1.14 -20.12
N LEU A 381 5.96 -1.62 -19.64
CA LEU A 381 6.89 -0.80 -18.87
C LEU A 381 7.67 0.11 -19.80
N PRO A 382 7.51 1.46 -19.69
CA PRO A 382 8.08 2.40 -20.64
C PRO A 382 9.59 2.26 -20.82
N LYS A 383 10.05 2.41 -22.06
CA LYS A 383 11.48 2.41 -22.42
C LYS A 383 12.07 3.82 -22.46
N ARG A 384 11.22 4.85 -22.39
CA ARG A 384 11.59 6.27 -22.39
C ARG A 384 11.06 6.97 -21.16
N GLN A 385 11.78 8.03 -20.75
CA GLN A 385 11.39 8.83 -19.60
C GLN A 385 10.07 9.56 -19.80
N ASP A 386 9.86 10.15 -21.00
CA ASP A 386 8.69 10.95 -21.32
C ASP A 386 7.83 10.23 -22.37
N SER A 387 6.52 10.32 -22.21
CA SER A 387 5.55 9.67 -23.10
C SER A 387 5.25 10.45 -24.38
N GLN A 388 5.58 11.74 -24.45
CA GLN A 388 4.97 12.63 -25.44
C GLN A 388 6.02 13.29 -26.31
N GLN A 389 5.91 13.05 -27.62
CA GLN A 389 6.51 13.88 -28.63
C GLN A 389 5.42 14.28 -29.62
N TYR A 390 5.21 15.59 -29.82
CA TYR A 390 4.41 16.12 -30.90
C TYR A 390 5.26 16.30 -32.16
N GLU A 391 4.84 15.72 -33.27
CA GLU A 391 5.43 16.02 -34.56
C GLU A 391 4.44 16.79 -35.41
N GLY A 392 4.88 17.98 -35.88
CA GLY A 392 4.23 18.78 -36.89
C GLY A 392 2.88 19.42 -36.50
N ALA A 393 2.22 20.03 -37.50
CA ALA A 393 0.97 20.73 -37.33
C ALA A 393 -0.24 19.84 -37.02
N ASP A 394 -0.10 18.54 -37.23
CA ASP A 394 -1.21 17.57 -37.06
C ASP A 394 -1.36 17.09 -35.60
N HIS A 395 -0.53 17.57 -34.68
CA HIS A 395 -0.55 17.21 -33.25
C HIS A 395 -0.63 15.69 -32.97
N LYS A 396 0.05 14.88 -33.78
CA LYS A 396 0.10 13.44 -33.60
C LYS A 396 1.18 13.07 -32.58
N PHE A 397 0.83 12.19 -31.67
CA PHE A 397 1.83 11.55 -30.79
C PHE A 397 2.66 10.57 -31.60
N THR A 398 3.99 10.72 -31.57
CA THR A 398 4.89 9.86 -32.32
C THR A 398 5.28 8.61 -31.58
N ASP A 399 5.23 8.65 -30.24
CA ASP A 399 5.65 7.53 -29.41
C ASP A 399 4.99 7.60 -28.01
N PRO A 400 3.68 7.36 -27.90
CA PRO A 400 3.02 7.25 -26.61
C PRO A 400 3.56 6.04 -25.84
N TRP A 401 3.53 6.12 -24.50
CA TRP A 401 3.80 4.92 -23.69
C TRP A 401 2.77 3.82 -24.00
N PRO A 402 3.19 2.54 -24.03
CA PRO A 402 2.28 1.45 -24.30
C PRO A 402 1.08 1.46 -23.34
N GLY A 403 -0.12 1.35 -23.88
CA GLY A 403 -1.36 1.36 -23.11
C GLY A 403 -1.83 2.72 -22.62
N PHE A 404 -1.15 3.84 -22.97
CA PHE A 404 -1.55 5.20 -22.56
C PHE A 404 -2.15 5.98 -23.74
N PRO A 405 -3.46 5.89 -23.99
CA PRO A 405 -4.11 6.67 -25.03
C PRO A 405 -4.29 8.14 -24.59
N HIS A 406 -4.48 9.02 -25.53
CA HIS A 406 -5.02 10.37 -25.35
C HIS A 406 -4.37 11.22 -24.23
N LEU A 407 -3.10 11.37 -24.11
CA LEU A 407 -2.47 12.23 -23.09
C LEU A 407 -2.51 11.70 -21.64
N TRP A 408 -2.97 10.50 -21.38
CA TRP A 408 -3.02 9.93 -20.01
C TRP A 408 -1.66 9.83 -19.30
N ALA A 409 -0.56 9.89 -20.06
CA ALA A 409 0.79 9.96 -19.50
C ALA A 409 1.33 11.39 -19.36
N SER A 410 0.50 12.43 -19.54
CA SER A 410 0.89 13.83 -19.32
C SER A 410 1.24 14.06 -17.85
N GLY A 411 2.35 14.75 -17.57
CA GLY A 411 2.81 14.99 -16.20
C GLY A 411 3.44 13.76 -15.52
N LEU A 412 3.72 12.70 -16.28
CA LEU A 412 4.41 11.51 -15.79
C LEU A 412 5.84 11.43 -16.32
N LYS A 413 6.77 10.96 -15.47
CA LYS A 413 8.14 10.60 -15.88
C LYS A 413 8.48 9.20 -15.42
N PHE A 414 9.08 8.41 -16.31
CA PHE A 414 9.47 7.05 -16.03
C PHE A 414 11.00 6.89 -16.05
N TYR A 415 11.53 6.28 -15.00
CA TYR A 415 12.95 5.97 -14.88
C TYR A 415 13.12 4.46 -14.76
N ARG A 416 14.20 3.95 -15.34
CA ARG A 416 14.60 2.55 -15.21
C ARG A 416 16.14 2.44 -15.17
N LYS A 417 16.66 1.49 -14.41
CA LYS A 417 18.05 1.05 -14.46
C LYS A 417 18.17 -0.18 -15.33
#